data_605b73554a896e8af8a36fceb36f8c8b
#
_entry.id   605b73554a896e8af8a36fceb36f8c8b
#
_cell.length_a   1.000
_cell.length_b   1.000
_cell.length_c   1.000
_cell.angle_alpha   90.00
_cell.angle_beta   90.00
_cell.angle_gamma   90.00
#
_symmetry.space_group_name_H-M   'P 1'
#
loop_
_entity.id
_entity.type
_entity.pdbx_description
1 polymer ?
#
loop_
_entity_poly.entity_id
_entity_poly.type
_entity_poly.pdbx_seq_one_letter_code
_entity_poly.pdbx_strand_id
1 'polypeptide(L)'
;MITTARQLKDLIRNMSKKKSADAQILMRNYMMERFLERISLSEYKNQFILKGGMLVAAMVGLDARATMDLDATIKGTNVSVEDVEMIISQIISIPLDDGVSFRVKRISEIMEEADYPGVRVSMETKFDGVITPLKIDISTGDVITPREIKYKFNLMLEDRTIEVWAYNLETVLAEKLETVVSRNVTNTRMRDFYDIYILQKLYGEQLSKDVLRDALVATAKKRETLEQIETEDIDEVFDEIQSSSVMENLWKAYQRNYSYSADIPWHIIMKSIRTLYEIISKNTYNVLQFSKNVEKPNDGTTKQIGRASCRERV
;
A
#
# COMPACT_ATOMS: atom_id res chain seq x y z
N MET A 1 -16.76 -26.44 -8.05
CA MET A 1 -16.41 -26.22 -6.63
C MET A 1 -15.30 -27.19 -6.25
N ILE A 2 -14.28 -26.75 -5.51
CA ILE A 2 -13.16 -27.59 -5.04
C ILE A 2 -13.60 -28.23 -3.73
N THR A 3 -13.64 -29.58 -3.67
CA THR A 3 -14.18 -30.31 -2.50
C THR A 3 -13.14 -31.15 -1.79
N THR A 4 -11.98 -31.44 -2.39
CA THR A 4 -10.96 -32.27 -1.78
C THR A 4 -9.57 -31.63 -1.83
N ALA A 5 -8.74 -31.95 -0.82
CA ALA A 5 -7.35 -31.50 -0.76
C ALA A 5 -6.54 -31.99 -1.97
N ARG A 6 -6.84 -33.17 -2.49
CA ARG A 6 -6.17 -33.70 -3.70
C ARG A 6 -6.46 -32.82 -4.91
N GLN A 7 -7.73 -32.49 -5.14
CA GLN A 7 -8.15 -31.59 -6.23
C GLN A 7 -7.48 -30.21 -6.11
N LEU A 8 -7.50 -29.60 -4.92
CA LEU A 8 -6.86 -28.32 -4.66
C LEU A 8 -5.35 -28.38 -4.94
N LYS A 9 -4.65 -29.39 -4.42
CA LYS A 9 -3.19 -29.57 -4.63
C LYS A 9 -2.85 -29.75 -6.11
N ASP A 10 -3.67 -30.48 -6.86
CA ASP A 10 -3.46 -30.68 -8.30
C ASP A 10 -3.65 -29.39 -9.09
N LEU A 11 -4.68 -28.59 -8.77
CA LEU A 11 -4.90 -27.26 -9.36
C LEU A 11 -3.75 -26.30 -9.05
N ILE A 12 -3.33 -26.23 -7.78
CA ILE A 12 -2.19 -25.41 -7.34
C ILE A 12 -0.91 -25.85 -8.06
N ARG A 13 -0.63 -27.14 -8.17
CA ARG A 13 0.55 -27.67 -8.88
C ARG A 13 0.54 -27.27 -10.37
N ASN A 14 -0.61 -27.38 -11.02
CA ASN A 14 -0.77 -27.00 -12.42
C ASN A 14 -0.55 -25.51 -12.61
N MET A 15 -1.12 -24.68 -11.73
CA MET A 15 -0.92 -23.25 -11.74
C MET A 15 0.53 -22.87 -11.47
N SER A 16 1.15 -23.47 -10.48
CA SER A 16 2.58 -23.30 -10.15
C SER A 16 3.48 -23.53 -11.36
N LYS A 17 3.26 -24.62 -12.10
CA LYS A 17 3.99 -24.90 -13.33
C LYS A 17 3.72 -23.87 -14.43
N LYS A 18 2.45 -23.51 -14.64
CA LYS A 18 2.05 -22.56 -15.68
C LYS A 18 2.57 -21.16 -15.44
N LYS A 19 2.59 -20.70 -14.20
CA LYS A 19 2.96 -19.34 -13.79
C LYS A 19 4.37 -19.22 -13.22
N SER A 20 5.14 -20.33 -13.13
CA SER A 20 6.45 -20.36 -12.46
C SER A 20 6.41 -19.76 -11.04
N ALA A 21 5.29 -19.97 -10.34
CA ALA A 21 5.04 -19.44 -9.01
C ALA A 21 5.16 -20.55 -7.95
N ASP A 22 5.59 -20.20 -6.74
CA ASP A 22 5.72 -21.14 -5.63
C ASP A 22 4.35 -21.70 -5.20
N ALA A 23 4.25 -23.04 -5.11
CA ALA A 23 3.00 -23.72 -4.79
C ALA A 23 2.50 -23.45 -3.36
N GLN A 24 3.42 -23.20 -2.40
CA GLN A 24 3.03 -22.85 -1.02
C GLN A 24 2.46 -21.45 -0.96
N ILE A 25 3.04 -20.52 -1.73
CA ILE A 25 2.51 -19.16 -1.87
C ILE A 25 1.12 -19.20 -2.49
N LEU A 26 0.93 -19.96 -3.58
CA LEU A 26 -0.38 -20.12 -4.22
C LEU A 26 -1.42 -20.72 -3.29
N MET A 27 -1.05 -21.76 -2.52
CA MET A 27 -1.93 -22.36 -1.52
C MET A 27 -2.36 -21.35 -0.47
N ARG A 28 -1.42 -20.55 0.03
CA ARG A 28 -1.71 -19.50 1.02
C ARG A 28 -2.60 -18.41 0.44
N ASN A 29 -2.36 -17.97 -0.80
CA ASN A 29 -3.21 -17.01 -1.48
C ASN A 29 -4.64 -17.52 -1.66
N TYR A 30 -4.84 -18.79 -2.03
CA TYR A 30 -6.16 -19.40 -2.07
C TYR A 30 -6.88 -19.30 -0.72
N MET A 31 -6.21 -19.57 0.38
CA MET A 31 -6.81 -19.47 1.71
C MET A 31 -7.10 -18.02 2.10
N MET A 32 -6.23 -17.07 1.71
CA MET A 32 -6.48 -15.63 1.91
C MET A 32 -7.70 -15.15 1.11
N GLU A 33 -7.89 -15.64 -0.12
CA GLU A 33 -9.09 -15.35 -0.92
C GLU A 33 -10.37 -15.84 -0.23
N ARG A 34 -10.34 -17.03 0.39
CA ARG A 34 -11.52 -17.54 1.17
C ARG A 34 -11.83 -16.66 2.38
N PHE A 35 -10.81 -16.05 2.98
CA PHE A 35 -11.01 -15.06 4.04
C PHE A 35 -11.55 -13.74 3.49
N LEU A 36 -11.00 -13.21 2.38
CA LEU A 36 -11.51 -12.00 1.72
C LEU A 36 -12.97 -12.15 1.29
N GLU A 37 -13.36 -13.33 0.83
CA GLU A 37 -14.75 -13.58 0.48
C GLU A 37 -15.68 -13.47 1.69
N ARG A 38 -15.27 -13.99 2.86
CA ARG A 38 -16.02 -13.80 4.10
C ARG A 38 -16.10 -12.33 4.51
N ILE A 39 -15.01 -11.55 4.34
CA ILE A 39 -15.05 -10.10 4.54
C ILE A 39 -16.11 -9.45 3.64
N SER A 40 -16.14 -9.81 2.36
CA SER A 40 -17.08 -9.22 1.38
C SER A 40 -18.56 -9.50 1.69
N LEU A 41 -18.83 -10.53 2.47
CA LEU A 41 -20.17 -10.94 2.89
C LEU A 41 -20.53 -10.48 4.33
N SER A 42 -19.52 -9.99 5.08
CA SER A 42 -19.70 -9.57 6.46
C SER A 42 -20.36 -8.20 6.58
N GLU A 43 -20.82 -7.88 7.77
CA GLU A 43 -21.23 -6.51 8.13
C GLU A 43 -20.05 -5.51 8.09
N TYR A 44 -18.82 -6.00 8.20
CA TYR A 44 -17.58 -5.20 8.16
C TYR A 44 -17.07 -4.91 6.75
N LYS A 45 -17.73 -5.37 5.69
CA LYS A 45 -17.32 -5.20 4.29
C LYS A 45 -17.02 -3.77 3.88
N ASN A 46 -17.68 -2.79 4.51
CA ASN A 46 -17.48 -1.36 4.22
C ASN A 46 -16.40 -0.70 5.09
N GLN A 47 -15.86 -1.41 6.05
CA GLN A 47 -14.83 -0.94 6.97
C GLN A 47 -13.46 -1.54 6.65
N PHE A 48 -13.43 -2.78 6.16
CA PHE A 48 -12.20 -3.47 5.76
C PHE A 48 -11.73 -2.98 4.38
N ILE A 49 -10.53 -2.42 4.33
CA ILE A 49 -9.94 -1.88 3.11
C ILE A 49 -8.62 -2.61 2.84
N LEU A 50 -8.60 -3.37 1.76
CA LEU A 50 -7.44 -4.14 1.33
C LEU A 50 -6.30 -3.21 0.90
N LYS A 51 -5.07 -3.52 1.35
CA LYS A 51 -3.86 -2.79 0.98
C LYS A 51 -2.66 -3.72 0.80
N GLY A 52 -1.46 -3.16 0.73
CA GLY A 52 -0.20 -3.91 0.80
C GLY A 52 0.02 -4.94 -0.29
N GLY A 53 0.75 -5.99 0.07
CA GLY A 53 1.23 -6.97 -0.89
C GLY A 53 0.16 -7.76 -1.61
N MET A 54 -0.96 -8.07 -0.95
CA MET A 54 -2.05 -8.83 -1.58
C MET A 54 -2.80 -8.01 -2.62
N LEU A 55 -3.00 -6.71 -2.38
CA LEU A 55 -3.59 -5.82 -3.37
C LEU A 55 -2.68 -5.67 -4.59
N VAL A 56 -1.38 -5.46 -4.39
CA VAL A 56 -0.42 -5.38 -5.50
C VAL A 56 -0.42 -6.68 -6.31
N ALA A 57 -0.38 -7.85 -5.64
CA ALA A 57 -0.43 -9.15 -6.30
C ALA A 57 -1.75 -9.35 -7.09
N ALA A 58 -2.88 -8.85 -6.59
CA ALA A 58 -4.14 -8.88 -7.30
C ALA A 58 -4.15 -7.98 -8.55
N MET A 59 -3.47 -6.84 -8.48
CA MET A 59 -3.33 -5.91 -9.61
C MET A 59 -2.44 -6.46 -10.72
N VAL A 60 -1.27 -7.03 -10.38
CA VAL A 60 -0.24 -7.39 -11.37
C VAL A 60 -0.18 -8.88 -11.69
N GLY A 61 -0.82 -9.72 -10.88
CA GLY A 61 -0.81 -11.18 -10.98
C GLY A 61 0.21 -11.84 -10.06
N LEU A 62 -0.12 -13.05 -9.57
CA LEU A 62 0.71 -13.81 -8.64
C LEU A 62 2.03 -14.33 -9.24
N ASP A 63 2.09 -14.42 -10.56
CA ASP A 63 3.30 -14.71 -11.34
C ASP A 63 4.27 -13.52 -11.39
N ALA A 64 3.74 -12.32 -11.32
CA ALA A 64 4.53 -11.09 -11.31
C ALA A 64 4.82 -10.57 -9.89
N ARG A 65 4.06 -10.99 -8.87
CA ARG A 65 4.24 -10.53 -7.50
C ARG A 65 3.70 -11.53 -6.47
N ALA A 66 4.60 -12.21 -5.81
CA ALA A 66 4.26 -13.13 -4.72
C ALA A 66 3.93 -12.37 -3.43
N THR A 67 2.91 -12.84 -2.69
CA THR A 67 2.59 -12.34 -1.35
C THR A 67 2.30 -13.48 -0.39
N MET A 68 2.57 -13.27 0.90
CA MET A 68 2.39 -14.27 1.94
C MET A 68 1.46 -13.82 3.06
N ASP A 69 1.22 -12.53 3.14
CA ASP A 69 0.44 -11.90 4.20
C ASP A 69 -0.70 -11.09 3.57
N LEU A 70 -1.79 -10.92 4.30
CA LEU A 70 -2.90 -10.05 3.97
C LEU A 70 -2.78 -8.80 4.81
N ASP A 71 -2.68 -7.65 4.16
CA ASP A 71 -2.65 -6.35 4.81
C ASP A 71 -3.99 -5.65 4.59
N ALA A 72 -4.56 -5.09 5.63
CA ALA A 72 -5.79 -4.32 5.56
C ALA A 72 -5.76 -3.14 6.54
N THR A 73 -6.57 -2.13 6.27
CA THR A 73 -6.89 -1.10 7.27
C THR A 73 -8.37 -1.14 7.59
N ILE A 74 -8.72 -0.87 8.86
CA ILE A 74 -10.10 -0.70 9.29
C ILE A 74 -10.39 0.79 9.40
N LYS A 75 -11.44 1.23 8.68
CA LYS A 75 -11.87 2.63 8.63
C LYS A 75 -12.87 2.92 9.75
N GLY A 76 -12.71 4.07 10.39
CA GLY A 76 -13.76 4.67 11.23
C GLY A 76 -13.64 4.42 12.72
N THR A 77 -12.71 3.59 13.18
CA THR A 77 -12.47 3.36 14.62
C THR A 77 -10.98 3.11 14.89
N ASN A 78 -10.52 3.55 16.06
CA ASN A 78 -9.30 2.99 16.64
C ASN A 78 -9.66 1.58 17.12
N VAL A 79 -8.96 0.57 16.65
CA VAL A 79 -9.31 -0.84 16.92
C VAL A 79 -8.34 -1.38 17.94
N SER A 80 -8.86 -1.81 19.08
CA SER A 80 -8.10 -2.56 20.08
C SER A 80 -7.88 -4.01 19.64
N VAL A 81 -7.02 -4.74 20.35
CA VAL A 81 -6.84 -6.18 20.14
C VAL A 81 -8.16 -6.93 20.33
N GLU A 82 -8.95 -6.53 21.34
CA GLU A 82 -10.26 -7.12 21.64
C GLU A 82 -11.29 -6.86 20.53
N ASP A 83 -11.31 -5.64 19.98
CA ASP A 83 -12.20 -5.31 18.85
C ASP A 83 -11.84 -6.14 17.61
N VAL A 84 -10.53 -6.27 17.30
CA VAL A 84 -10.07 -7.11 16.20
C VAL A 84 -10.43 -8.57 16.43
N GLU A 85 -10.29 -9.10 17.64
CA GLU A 85 -10.68 -10.48 17.95
C GLU A 85 -12.17 -10.72 17.71
N MET A 86 -13.01 -9.80 18.14
CA MET A 86 -14.46 -9.86 17.91
C MET A 86 -14.79 -9.82 16.41
N ILE A 87 -14.24 -8.84 15.69
CA ILE A 87 -14.47 -8.66 14.25
C ILE A 87 -14.03 -9.91 13.47
N ILE A 88 -12.81 -10.39 13.72
CA ILE A 88 -12.27 -11.58 13.05
C ILE A 88 -13.10 -12.82 13.35
N SER A 89 -13.52 -13.00 14.61
CA SER A 89 -14.37 -14.14 15.01
C SER A 89 -15.71 -14.13 14.28
N GLN A 90 -16.31 -12.98 14.08
CA GLN A 90 -17.56 -12.84 13.34
C GLN A 90 -17.34 -13.11 11.83
N ILE A 91 -16.26 -12.59 11.23
CA ILE A 91 -15.93 -12.83 9.82
C ILE A 91 -15.70 -14.31 9.55
N ILE A 92 -14.89 -15.00 10.36
CA ILE A 92 -14.60 -16.43 10.13
C ILE A 92 -15.77 -17.35 10.43
N SER A 93 -16.78 -16.89 11.16
CA SER A 93 -18.02 -17.62 11.41
C SER A 93 -19.00 -17.62 10.24
N ILE A 94 -18.80 -16.77 9.23
CA ILE A 94 -19.66 -16.70 8.04
C ILE A 94 -19.59 -18.03 7.28
N PRO A 95 -20.73 -18.71 7.13
CA PRO A 95 -20.74 -20.01 6.44
C PRO A 95 -20.54 -19.81 4.93
N LEU A 96 -19.57 -20.52 4.39
CA LEU A 96 -19.39 -20.68 2.94
C LEU A 96 -19.28 -22.18 2.62
N ASP A 97 -19.86 -22.58 1.52
CA ASP A 97 -19.76 -23.96 1.03
C ASP A 97 -18.43 -24.16 0.28
N ASP A 98 -17.33 -23.78 0.92
CA ASP A 98 -15.97 -23.87 0.39
C ASP A 98 -15.10 -24.92 1.11
N GLY A 99 -15.64 -25.55 2.15
CA GLY A 99 -14.94 -26.53 2.97
C GLY A 99 -13.79 -25.98 3.79
N VAL A 100 -13.57 -24.66 3.82
CA VAL A 100 -12.48 -24.02 4.56
C VAL A 100 -12.97 -23.55 5.92
N SER A 101 -12.26 -23.95 6.96
CA SER A 101 -12.44 -23.46 8.32
C SER A 101 -11.21 -22.68 8.78
N PHE A 102 -11.42 -21.71 9.66
CA PHE A 102 -10.39 -20.84 10.22
C PHE A 102 -10.31 -21.01 11.73
N ARG A 103 -9.12 -20.91 12.27
CA ARG A 103 -8.88 -20.88 13.72
C ARG A 103 -7.85 -19.83 14.07
N VAL A 104 -8.22 -18.84 14.87
CA VAL A 104 -7.29 -17.87 15.42
C VAL A 104 -6.33 -18.58 16.38
N LYS A 105 -5.03 -18.32 16.23
CA LYS A 105 -3.95 -18.85 17.08
C LYS A 105 -3.46 -17.80 18.06
N ARG A 106 -3.30 -16.59 17.58
CA ARG A 106 -2.77 -15.48 18.35
C ARG A 106 -3.19 -14.15 17.72
N ILE A 107 -3.53 -13.21 18.56
CA ILE A 107 -3.67 -11.79 18.19
C ILE A 107 -2.67 -11.01 19.04
N SER A 108 -1.97 -10.07 18.46
CA SER A 108 -0.97 -9.26 19.14
C SER A 108 -0.85 -7.89 18.48
N GLU A 109 -0.58 -6.89 19.28
CA GLU A 109 -0.17 -5.60 18.74
C GLU A 109 1.10 -5.76 17.91
N ILE A 110 1.17 -5.00 16.83
CA ILE A 110 2.38 -4.83 16.05
C ILE A 110 3.05 -3.59 16.64
N MET A 111 4.01 -3.82 17.52
CA MET A 111 4.95 -2.78 17.94
C MET A 111 6.08 -2.78 16.91
N GLU A 112 5.75 -2.39 15.69
CA GLU A 112 6.84 -2.14 14.75
C GLU A 112 7.45 -0.78 15.07
N GLU A 113 8.74 -0.67 14.80
CA GLU A 113 9.44 0.58 14.53
C GLU A 113 8.80 1.32 13.33
N ALA A 114 7.56 1.02 13.02
CA ALA A 114 6.76 1.47 11.91
C ALA A 114 5.58 2.28 12.43
N ASP A 115 5.53 3.39 12.02
CA ASP A 115 4.60 4.47 11.69
C ASP A 115 3.14 4.37 12.22
N TYR A 116 2.59 3.19 12.60
CA TYR A 116 1.21 3.02 13.08
C TYR A 116 1.01 1.84 14.03
N PRO A 117 0.19 2.02 15.08
CA PRO A 117 -0.30 0.90 15.85
C PRO A 117 -1.12 -0.01 14.94
N GLY A 118 -0.77 -1.26 14.92
CA GLY A 118 -1.47 -2.29 14.17
C GLY A 118 -1.70 -3.53 15.00
N VAL A 119 -2.56 -4.40 14.53
CA VAL A 119 -2.86 -5.68 15.17
C VAL A 119 -2.57 -6.81 14.19
N ARG A 120 -1.74 -7.75 14.59
CA ARG A 120 -1.42 -8.96 13.84
C ARG A 120 -2.28 -10.12 14.29
N VAL A 121 -3.03 -10.69 13.36
CA VAL A 121 -3.81 -11.90 13.55
C VAL A 121 -3.08 -13.07 12.90
N SER A 122 -2.60 -13.99 13.73
CA SER A 122 -2.05 -15.28 13.26
C SER A 122 -3.14 -16.33 13.36
N MET A 123 -3.45 -16.99 12.26
CA MET A 123 -4.48 -18.02 12.20
C MET A 123 -4.04 -19.22 11.39
N GLU A 124 -4.76 -20.31 11.54
CA GLU A 124 -4.65 -21.52 10.71
C GLU A 124 -5.95 -21.70 9.93
N THR A 125 -5.81 -22.04 8.67
CA THR A 125 -6.93 -22.56 7.88
C THR A 125 -6.84 -24.06 7.79
N LYS A 126 -7.99 -24.73 7.75
CA LYS A 126 -8.08 -26.17 7.53
C LYS A 126 -9.03 -26.44 6.36
N PHE A 127 -8.55 -27.21 5.38
CA PHE A 127 -9.32 -27.67 4.24
C PHE A 127 -9.00 -29.14 3.98
N ASP A 128 -9.97 -30.04 4.14
CA ASP A 128 -9.84 -31.49 3.93
C ASP A 128 -8.50 -32.06 4.48
N GLY A 129 -8.22 -31.77 5.76
CA GLY A 129 -7.02 -32.21 6.46
C GLY A 129 -5.73 -31.41 6.17
N VAL A 130 -5.70 -30.53 5.19
CA VAL A 130 -4.58 -29.63 4.95
C VAL A 130 -4.66 -28.41 5.85
N ILE A 131 -3.58 -28.11 6.57
CA ILE A 131 -3.48 -26.95 7.45
C ILE A 131 -2.53 -25.94 6.76
N THR A 132 -2.99 -24.69 6.63
CA THR A 132 -2.19 -23.60 6.07
C THR A 132 -2.19 -22.41 7.05
N PRO A 133 -1.01 -21.94 7.49
CA PRO A 133 -0.93 -20.75 8.34
C PRO A 133 -1.21 -19.49 7.52
N LEU A 134 -2.00 -18.59 8.10
CA LEU A 134 -2.24 -17.25 7.58
C LEU A 134 -1.80 -16.19 8.57
N LYS A 135 -1.40 -15.06 8.05
CA LYS A 135 -1.12 -13.85 8.80
C LYS A 135 -1.88 -12.69 8.17
N ILE A 136 -2.57 -11.94 9.02
CA ILE A 136 -3.32 -10.74 8.63
C ILE A 136 -2.82 -9.61 9.51
N ASP A 137 -2.35 -8.55 8.87
CA ASP A 137 -1.91 -7.33 9.54
C ASP A 137 -2.97 -6.25 9.33
N ILE A 138 -3.51 -5.75 10.42
CA ILE A 138 -4.61 -4.78 10.44
C ILE A 138 -4.08 -3.49 11.03
N SER A 139 -4.11 -2.42 10.25
CA SER A 139 -3.82 -1.05 10.71
C SER A 139 -5.09 -0.25 10.90
N THR A 140 -4.98 0.89 11.53
CA THR A 140 -6.06 1.86 11.71
C THR A 140 -5.54 3.28 11.49
N GLY A 141 -6.43 4.17 11.07
CA GLY A 141 -6.10 5.58 10.90
C GLY A 141 -5.25 5.91 9.68
N ASP A 142 -5.11 4.98 8.75
CA ASP A 142 -4.43 5.23 7.48
C ASP A 142 -5.14 6.33 6.67
N VAL A 143 -4.35 7.13 5.98
CA VAL A 143 -4.87 8.18 5.09
C VAL A 143 -4.91 7.64 3.66
N ILE A 144 -6.10 7.62 3.07
CA ILE A 144 -6.33 7.16 1.69
C ILE A 144 -6.78 8.37 0.86
N THR A 145 -5.99 8.75 -0.13
CA THR A 145 -6.21 9.96 -0.92
C THR A 145 -6.59 9.64 -2.38
N PRO A 146 -7.69 10.16 -2.91
CA PRO A 146 -8.72 10.94 -2.21
C PRO A 146 -9.63 10.06 -1.34
N ARG A 147 -9.73 8.77 -1.63
CA ARG A 147 -10.50 7.76 -0.89
C ARG A 147 -10.24 6.35 -1.42
N GLU A 148 -10.69 5.36 -0.66
CA GLU A 148 -10.73 3.95 -1.07
C GLU A 148 -11.60 3.74 -2.32
N ILE A 149 -11.31 2.66 -3.07
CA ILE A 149 -12.03 2.26 -4.26
C ILE A 149 -12.69 0.88 -4.07
N LYS A 150 -13.77 0.64 -4.81
CA LYS A 150 -14.32 -0.71 -4.97
C LYS A 150 -13.48 -1.47 -5.97
N TYR A 151 -12.82 -2.50 -5.49
CA TYR A 151 -11.94 -3.33 -6.29
C TYR A 151 -12.59 -4.69 -6.59
N LYS A 152 -12.63 -5.05 -7.88
CA LYS A 152 -13.08 -6.37 -8.33
C LYS A 152 -11.92 -7.34 -8.23
N PHE A 153 -11.89 -8.12 -7.17
CA PHE A 153 -10.86 -9.10 -6.90
C PHE A 153 -11.19 -10.42 -7.63
N ASN A 154 -10.35 -10.80 -8.60
CA ASN A 154 -10.49 -12.05 -9.33
C ASN A 154 -10.01 -13.22 -8.47
N LEU A 155 -10.83 -14.25 -8.33
CA LEU A 155 -10.45 -15.44 -7.59
C LEU A 155 -9.53 -16.35 -8.42
N MET A 156 -8.48 -16.85 -7.80
CA MET A 156 -7.37 -17.52 -8.48
C MET A 156 -7.76 -18.82 -9.19
N LEU A 157 -8.67 -19.59 -8.61
CA LEU A 157 -9.07 -20.92 -9.11
C LEU A 157 -10.53 -20.99 -9.56
N GLU A 158 -11.19 -19.85 -9.66
CA GLU A 158 -12.61 -19.76 -10.03
C GLU A 158 -12.81 -18.60 -11.03
N ASP A 159 -13.71 -18.79 -11.98
CA ASP A 159 -14.06 -17.76 -12.96
C ASP A 159 -15.16 -16.84 -12.39
N ARG A 160 -14.83 -16.18 -11.28
CA ARG A 160 -15.68 -15.17 -10.62
C ARG A 160 -14.87 -14.16 -9.84
N THR A 161 -15.51 -13.07 -9.54
CA THR A 161 -14.93 -11.97 -8.76
C THR A 161 -15.70 -11.76 -7.45
N ILE A 162 -15.00 -11.23 -6.45
CA ILE A 162 -15.62 -10.63 -5.27
C ILE A 162 -15.34 -9.12 -5.28
N GLU A 163 -16.21 -8.32 -4.68
CA GLU A 163 -16.01 -6.89 -4.52
C GLU A 163 -15.52 -6.59 -3.11
N VAL A 164 -14.38 -5.92 -3.01
CA VAL A 164 -13.79 -5.49 -1.74
C VAL A 164 -13.41 -4.01 -1.83
N TRP A 165 -13.40 -3.31 -0.71
CA TRP A 165 -12.78 -2.00 -0.67
C TRP A 165 -11.26 -2.16 -0.65
N ALA A 166 -10.56 -1.29 -1.37
CA ALA A 166 -9.11 -1.32 -1.48
C ALA A 166 -8.53 0.09 -1.61
N TYR A 167 -7.24 0.20 -1.39
CA TYR A 167 -6.50 1.41 -1.74
C TYR A 167 -6.59 1.67 -3.24
N ASN A 168 -6.63 2.94 -3.63
CA ASN A 168 -6.35 3.34 -5.00
C ASN A 168 -4.85 3.20 -5.30
N LEU A 169 -4.52 3.19 -6.58
CA LEU A 169 -3.15 2.98 -7.06
C LEU A 169 -2.18 4.05 -6.54
N GLU A 170 -2.63 5.31 -6.51
CA GLU A 170 -1.84 6.44 -6.08
C GLU A 170 -1.46 6.35 -4.59
N THR A 171 -2.39 5.97 -3.73
CA THR A 171 -2.09 5.75 -2.30
C THR A 171 -1.10 4.59 -2.10
N VAL A 172 -1.25 3.49 -2.85
CA VAL A 172 -0.29 2.37 -2.80
C VAL A 172 1.12 2.83 -3.18
N LEU A 173 1.25 3.59 -4.26
CA LEU A 173 2.55 4.10 -4.71
C LEU A 173 3.12 5.15 -3.76
N ALA A 174 2.27 6.02 -3.22
CA ALA A 174 2.65 7.06 -2.26
C ALA A 174 3.26 6.46 -0.99
N GLU A 175 2.60 5.45 -0.37
CA GLU A 175 3.14 4.79 0.82
C GLU A 175 4.51 4.14 0.56
N LYS A 176 4.68 3.52 -0.61
CA LYS A 176 5.94 2.86 -0.97
C LYS A 176 7.05 3.86 -1.26
N LEU A 177 6.75 4.93 -1.98
CA LEU A 177 7.71 5.98 -2.29
C LEU A 177 8.16 6.70 -1.02
N GLU A 178 7.21 7.04 -0.15
CA GLU A 178 7.51 7.62 1.16
C GLU A 178 8.45 6.70 1.96
N THR A 179 8.16 5.40 2.04
CA THR A 179 8.99 4.42 2.75
C THR A 179 10.39 4.29 2.12
N VAL A 180 10.52 4.40 0.81
CA VAL A 180 11.83 4.37 0.14
C VAL A 180 12.65 5.60 0.51
N VAL A 181 12.06 6.78 0.48
CA VAL A 181 12.76 8.03 0.77
C VAL A 181 13.08 8.15 2.27
N SER A 182 12.10 7.96 3.13
CA SER A 182 12.25 8.15 4.57
C SER A 182 13.25 7.18 5.22
N ARG A 183 13.31 5.93 4.73
CA ARG A 183 14.24 4.91 5.23
C ARG A 183 15.60 4.93 4.55
N ASN A 184 15.72 5.56 3.40
CA ASN A 184 16.96 5.70 2.64
C ASN A 184 17.75 4.36 2.57
N VAL A 185 19.05 4.34 2.82
CA VAL A 185 19.93 3.15 2.79
C VAL A 185 19.66 2.14 3.91
N THR A 186 18.85 2.49 4.91
CA THR A 186 18.42 1.55 5.96
C THR A 186 17.21 0.72 5.53
N ASN A 187 16.64 0.98 4.36
CA ASN A 187 15.47 0.27 3.87
C ASN A 187 15.83 -1.15 3.39
N THR A 188 15.40 -2.17 4.14
CA THR A 188 15.57 -3.58 3.77
C THR A 188 14.40 -4.14 2.94
N ARG A 189 13.38 -3.33 2.68
CA ARG A 189 12.10 -3.76 2.05
C ARG A 189 12.18 -3.69 0.53
N MET A 190 12.99 -4.53 -0.10
CA MET A 190 13.15 -4.58 -1.57
C MET A 190 11.85 -4.80 -2.34
N ARG A 191 10.80 -5.29 -1.67
CA ARG A 191 9.46 -5.40 -2.25
C ARG A 191 8.87 -4.04 -2.63
N ASP A 192 9.11 -3.00 -1.84
CA ASP A 192 8.57 -1.67 -2.13
C ASP A 192 9.21 -1.07 -3.37
N PHE A 193 10.52 -1.30 -3.56
CA PHE A 193 11.24 -0.92 -4.77
C PHE A 193 10.70 -1.65 -6.02
N TYR A 194 10.48 -2.96 -5.90
CA TYR A 194 9.90 -3.74 -6.99
C TYR A 194 8.46 -3.34 -7.30
N ASP A 195 7.64 -3.13 -6.27
CA ASP A 195 6.23 -2.77 -6.42
C ASP A 195 6.07 -1.42 -7.13
N ILE A 196 6.92 -0.42 -6.83
CA ILE A 196 6.96 0.85 -7.55
C ILE A 196 7.25 0.61 -9.03
N TYR A 197 8.29 -0.18 -9.34
CA TYR A 197 8.66 -0.49 -10.72
C TYR A 197 7.53 -1.16 -11.50
N ILE A 198 6.96 -2.23 -10.96
CA ILE A 198 5.97 -3.03 -11.70
C ILE A 198 4.63 -2.28 -11.86
N LEU A 199 4.20 -1.54 -10.84
CA LEU A 199 2.98 -0.74 -10.90
C LEU A 199 3.12 0.41 -11.90
N GLN A 200 4.26 1.10 -11.93
CA GLN A 200 4.53 2.11 -12.96
C GLN A 200 4.56 1.53 -14.36
N LYS A 201 5.22 0.39 -14.54
CA LYS A 201 5.32 -0.27 -15.83
C LYS A 201 3.95 -0.65 -16.40
N LEU A 202 3.02 -1.09 -15.54
CA LEU A 202 1.71 -1.59 -15.97
C LEU A 202 0.62 -0.50 -15.98
N TYR A 203 0.73 0.46 -15.09
CA TYR A 203 -0.35 1.43 -14.84
C TYR A 203 0.10 2.90 -14.88
N GLY A 204 1.36 3.18 -15.22
CA GLY A 204 1.92 4.54 -15.18
C GLY A 204 1.14 5.57 -16.00
N GLU A 205 0.56 5.16 -17.13
CA GLU A 205 -0.27 6.02 -17.98
C GLU A 205 -1.63 6.37 -17.35
N GLN A 206 -2.08 5.59 -16.39
CA GLN A 206 -3.37 5.77 -15.70
C GLN A 206 -3.25 6.62 -14.43
N LEU A 207 -2.01 6.89 -13.98
CA LEU A 207 -1.75 7.63 -12.75
C LEU A 207 -2.20 9.08 -12.85
N SER A 208 -3.00 9.51 -11.89
CA SER A 208 -3.28 10.92 -11.66
C SER A 208 -2.14 11.55 -10.86
N LYS A 209 -1.36 12.44 -11.52
CA LYS A 209 -0.19 13.09 -10.90
C LYS A 209 -0.57 13.91 -9.67
N ASP A 210 -1.69 14.63 -9.73
CA ASP A 210 -2.16 15.45 -8.62
C ASP A 210 -2.61 14.59 -7.44
N VAL A 211 -3.36 13.52 -7.71
CA VAL A 211 -3.78 12.58 -6.67
C VAL A 211 -2.57 11.88 -6.03
N LEU A 212 -1.58 11.47 -6.83
CA LEU A 212 -0.36 10.83 -6.33
C LEU A 212 0.44 11.77 -5.42
N ARG A 213 0.59 13.04 -5.83
CA ARG A 213 1.24 14.07 -5.00
C ARG A 213 0.50 14.27 -3.69
N ASP A 214 -0.83 14.46 -3.76
CA ASP A 214 -1.64 14.69 -2.57
C ASP A 214 -1.60 13.47 -1.64
N ALA A 215 -1.59 12.25 -2.19
CA ALA A 215 -1.42 11.02 -1.43
C ALA A 215 -0.04 10.94 -0.75
N LEU A 216 1.05 11.31 -1.45
CA LEU A 216 2.40 11.32 -0.87
C LEU A 216 2.51 12.33 0.27
N VAL A 217 2.03 13.56 0.06
CA VAL A 217 2.01 14.60 1.09
C VAL A 217 1.16 14.19 2.29
N ALA A 218 -0.01 13.61 2.06
CA ALA A 218 -0.88 13.14 3.13
C ALA A 218 -0.25 11.99 3.94
N THR A 219 0.39 11.03 3.26
CA THR A 219 1.13 9.92 3.88
C THR A 219 2.30 10.46 4.70
N ALA A 220 3.12 11.34 4.12
CA ALA A 220 4.29 11.92 4.77
C ALA A 220 3.92 12.77 5.99
N LYS A 221 2.86 13.57 5.91
CA LYS A 221 2.34 14.32 7.07
C LYS A 221 1.90 13.39 8.18
N LYS A 222 1.19 12.31 7.85
CA LYS A 222 0.72 11.33 8.83
C LYS A 222 1.89 10.60 9.49
N ARG A 223 2.98 10.35 8.78
CA ARG A 223 4.20 9.67 9.26
C ARG A 223 5.27 10.60 9.80
N GLU A 224 4.98 11.90 9.85
CA GLU A 224 5.92 12.93 10.31
C GLU A 224 7.25 12.96 9.52
N THR A 225 7.19 12.58 8.24
CA THR A 225 8.34 12.49 7.32
C THR A 225 8.30 13.54 6.22
N LEU A 226 7.42 14.55 6.33
CA LEU A 226 7.21 15.52 5.26
C LEU A 226 8.49 16.28 4.87
N GLU A 227 9.31 16.68 5.85
CA GLU A 227 10.58 17.36 5.60
C GLU A 227 11.56 16.51 4.79
N GLN A 228 11.54 15.19 4.98
CA GLN A 228 12.37 14.25 4.23
C GLN A 228 11.88 14.10 2.79
N ILE A 229 10.56 14.19 2.57
CA ILE A 229 9.95 14.07 1.25
C ILE A 229 10.08 15.37 0.43
N GLU A 230 10.02 16.53 1.07
CA GLU A 230 10.12 17.85 0.45
C GLU A 230 11.53 18.44 0.48
N THR A 231 12.55 17.64 0.79
CA THR A 231 13.94 18.10 0.83
C THR A 231 14.42 18.58 -0.55
N GLU A 232 15.22 19.67 -0.56
CA GLU A 232 15.88 20.15 -1.78
C GLU A 232 16.97 19.17 -2.26
N ASP A 233 17.51 18.34 -1.34
CA ASP A 233 18.60 17.40 -1.59
C ASP A 233 18.10 15.98 -1.97
N ILE A 234 16.88 15.85 -2.48
CA ILE A 234 16.27 14.54 -2.80
C ILE A 234 17.09 13.72 -3.80
N ASP A 235 17.77 14.40 -4.72
CA ASP A 235 18.64 13.73 -5.69
C ASP A 235 19.83 13.07 -5.00
N GLU A 236 20.40 13.69 -3.95
CA GLU A 236 21.47 13.12 -3.14
C GLU A 236 20.97 11.86 -2.41
N VAL A 237 19.75 11.88 -1.87
CA VAL A 237 19.11 10.70 -1.25
C VAL A 237 19.03 9.54 -2.24
N PHE A 238 18.58 9.81 -3.46
CA PHE A 238 18.50 8.77 -4.48
C PHE A 238 19.87 8.30 -4.97
N ASP A 239 20.87 9.19 -5.04
CA ASP A 239 22.25 8.84 -5.40
C ASP A 239 22.89 7.97 -4.32
N GLU A 240 22.65 8.27 -3.03
CA GLU A 240 23.09 7.47 -1.90
C GLU A 240 22.50 6.05 -1.96
N ILE A 241 21.18 5.93 -2.13
CA ILE A 241 20.50 4.63 -2.27
C ILE A 241 21.07 3.85 -3.46
N GLN A 242 21.22 4.51 -4.62
CA GLN A 242 21.66 3.87 -5.86
C GLN A 242 23.10 3.38 -5.80
N SER A 243 24.00 4.16 -5.19
CA SER A 243 25.43 3.85 -5.06
C SER A 243 25.75 2.89 -3.91
N SER A 244 24.80 2.65 -3.01
CA SER A 244 24.98 1.77 -1.86
C SER A 244 25.15 0.31 -2.28
N SER A 245 26.32 -0.26 -2.02
CA SER A 245 26.60 -1.69 -2.23
C SER A 245 25.71 -2.60 -1.37
N VAL A 246 25.27 -2.11 -0.20
CA VAL A 246 24.34 -2.84 0.69
C VAL A 246 22.98 -2.98 0.00
N MET A 247 22.45 -1.89 -0.54
CA MET A 247 21.15 -1.90 -1.25
C MET A 247 21.20 -2.77 -2.49
N GLU A 248 22.26 -2.68 -3.29
CA GLU A 248 22.45 -3.55 -4.45
C GLU A 248 22.54 -5.04 -4.06
N ASN A 249 23.21 -5.38 -2.97
CA ASN A 249 23.27 -6.75 -2.47
C ASN A 249 21.92 -7.25 -1.95
N LEU A 250 21.14 -6.40 -1.29
CA LEU A 250 19.76 -6.72 -0.90
C LEU A 250 18.88 -6.97 -2.12
N TRP A 251 19.03 -6.15 -3.18
CA TRP A 251 18.34 -6.38 -4.45
C TRP A 251 18.73 -7.72 -5.09
N LYS A 252 20.01 -8.04 -5.16
CA LYS A 252 20.51 -9.36 -5.65
C LYS A 252 19.96 -10.53 -4.82
N ALA A 253 19.83 -10.35 -3.51
CA ALA A 253 19.21 -11.36 -2.63
C ALA A 253 17.71 -11.50 -2.93
N TYR A 254 17.01 -10.40 -3.17
CA TYR A 254 15.59 -10.39 -3.59
C TYR A 254 15.40 -11.12 -4.92
N GLN A 255 16.25 -10.84 -5.92
CA GLN A 255 16.24 -11.52 -7.22
C GLN A 255 16.39 -13.04 -7.13
N ARG A 256 17.28 -13.54 -6.24
CA ARG A 256 17.44 -14.98 -6.02
C ARG A 256 16.20 -15.65 -5.44
N ASN A 257 15.43 -14.92 -4.64
CA ASN A 257 14.24 -15.45 -3.98
C ASN A 257 12.97 -15.34 -4.84
N TYR A 258 12.97 -14.44 -5.83
CA TYR A 258 11.78 -14.12 -6.63
C TYR A 258 12.13 -14.04 -8.12
N SER A 259 11.82 -15.12 -8.84
CA SER A 259 12.14 -15.29 -10.27
C SER A 259 11.60 -14.17 -11.15
N TYR A 260 10.48 -13.56 -10.80
CA TYR A 260 9.89 -12.46 -11.55
C TYR A 260 10.73 -11.16 -11.54
N SER A 261 11.70 -11.05 -10.62
CA SER A 261 12.63 -9.91 -10.54
C SER A 261 14.03 -10.22 -11.08
N ALA A 262 14.31 -11.48 -11.48
CA ALA A 262 15.65 -11.97 -11.77
C ALA A 262 16.42 -11.15 -12.82
N ASP A 263 15.72 -10.69 -13.87
CA ASP A 263 16.34 -10.00 -15.01
C ASP A 263 16.26 -8.47 -14.91
N ILE A 264 15.87 -7.91 -13.75
CA ILE A 264 15.69 -6.46 -13.59
C ILE A 264 16.93 -5.87 -12.88
N PRO A 265 17.79 -5.12 -13.60
CA PRO A 265 18.97 -4.50 -13.01
C PRO A 265 18.61 -3.46 -11.95
N TRP A 266 19.46 -3.29 -10.93
CA TRP A 266 19.26 -2.33 -9.86
C TRP A 266 19.06 -0.88 -10.36
N HIS A 267 19.85 -0.44 -11.34
CA HIS A 267 19.72 0.90 -11.91
C HIS A 267 18.36 1.14 -12.58
N ILE A 268 17.71 0.11 -13.12
CA ILE A 268 16.37 0.22 -13.72
C ILE A 268 15.32 0.43 -12.61
N ILE A 269 15.47 -0.26 -11.48
CA ILE A 269 14.62 -0.05 -10.30
C ILE A 269 14.75 1.39 -9.82
N MET A 270 15.97 1.87 -9.63
CA MET A 270 16.23 3.24 -9.16
C MET A 270 15.73 4.30 -10.15
N LYS A 271 15.91 4.06 -11.45
CA LYS A 271 15.34 4.93 -12.49
C LYS A 271 13.83 5.04 -12.37
N SER A 272 13.13 3.93 -12.12
CA SER A 272 11.67 3.94 -11.94
C SER A 272 11.25 4.78 -10.74
N ILE A 273 11.97 4.67 -9.62
CA ILE A 273 11.69 5.43 -8.40
C ILE A 273 11.89 6.94 -8.63
N ARG A 274 13.02 7.33 -9.25
CA ARG A 274 13.28 8.73 -9.61
C ARG A 274 12.19 9.28 -10.53
N THR A 275 11.83 8.52 -11.55
CA THR A 275 10.77 8.92 -12.50
C THR A 275 9.43 9.13 -11.77
N LEU A 276 9.08 8.26 -10.82
CA LEU A 276 7.86 8.43 -10.02
C LEU A 276 7.90 9.73 -9.20
N TYR A 277 9.03 10.01 -8.56
CA TYR A 277 9.20 11.23 -7.78
C TYR A 277 9.18 12.49 -8.67
N GLU A 278 9.85 12.48 -9.81
CA GLU A 278 9.85 13.60 -10.77
C GLU A 278 8.44 13.96 -11.29
N ILE A 279 7.59 12.95 -11.47
CA ILE A 279 6.20 13.17 -11.87
C ILE A 279 5.45 14.05 -10.86
N ILE A 280 5.80 13.91 -9.59
CA ILE A 280 5.17 14.62 -8.48
C ILE A 280 5.80 16.00 -8.27
N SER A 281 7.14 16.12 -8.36
CA SER A 281 7.91 17.33 -8.03
C SER A 281 7.77 18.45 -9.06
N LYS A 282 7.64 18.13 -10.35
CA LYS A 282 7.56 19.14 -11.43
C LYS A 282 6.43 20.16 -11.28
N ASN A 283 5.41 19.89 -10.47
CA ASN A 283 4.34 20.84 -10.18
C ASN A 283 4.56 21.61 -8.86
N THR A 284 5.40 21.15 -7.96
CA THR A 284 5.64 21.79 -6.67
C THR A 284 6.39 23.12 -6.83
N TYR A 285 7.34 23.20 -7.75
CA TYR A 285 8.06 24.44 -8.07
C TYR A 285 7.17 25.56 -8.57
N ASN A 286 6.11 25.25 -9.31
CA ASN A 286 5.17 26.26 -9.82
C ASN A 286 4.24 26.81 -8.71
N VAL A 287 3.84 26.00 -7.76
CA VAL A 287 2.95 26.42 -6.67
C VAL A 287 3.70 27.24 -5.61
N LEU A 288 4.94 26.87 -5.30
CA LEU A 288 5.78 27.62 -4.35
C LEU A 288 6.26 28.96 -4.89
N GLN A 289 6.46 29.11 -6.21
CA GLN A 289 6.70 30.43 -6.81
C GLN A 289 5.47 31.33 -6.78
N PHE A 290 4.26 30.78 -6.89
CA PHE A 290 3.03 31.56 -6.75
C PHE A 290 2.78 32.01 -5.31
N SER A 291 3.04 31.20 -4.31
CA SER A 291 2.86 31.58 -2.90
C SER A 291 3.93 32.58 -2.42
N LYS A 292 5.19 32.46 -2.86
CA LYS A 292 6.26 33.44 -2.55
C LYS A 292 6.03 34.81 -3.21
N ASN A 293 5.25 34.88 -4.29
CA ASN A 293 4.90 36.14 -4.96
C ASN A 293 3.67 36.84 -4.38
N VAL A 294 2.91 36.20 -3.50
CA VAL A 294 1.71 36.78 -2.86
C VAL A 294 2.04 37.44 -1.50
N GLU A 295 3.20 37.14 -0.90
CA GLU A 295 3.64 37.73 0.37
C GLU A 295 4.66 38.87 0.23
N LYS A 296 4.46 39.80 -0.70
CA LYS A 296 5.16 41.06 -0.59
C LYS A 296 4.15 42.11 -0.08
N PRO A 297 4.26 42.58 1.16
CA PRO A 297 3.50 43.76 1.59
C PRO A 297 3.97 44.93 0.77
N ASN A 298 2.99 45.63 0.23
CA ASN A 298 3.20 46.87 -0.47
C ASN A 298 3.57 47.96 0.56
N ASP A 299 4.88 48.10 0.80
CA ASP A 299 5.43 49.15 1.63
C ASP A 299 5.66 50.37 0.72
N GLY A 300 4.85 51.39 0.89
CA GLY A 300 5.18 52.58 0.16
C GLY A 300 4.09 53.65 0.12
N THR A 301 4.32 54.65 0.90
CA THR A 301 3.90 56.04 0.78
C THR A 301 2.64 56.50 1.53
N THR A 302 2.90 56.90 2.74
CA THR A 302 2.21 57.98 3.44
C THR A 302 2.19 59.23 2.60
N LYS A 303 1.04 59.65 2.06
CA LYS A 303 0.77 61.01 1.67
C LYS A 303 -0.12 61.65 2.73
N GLN A 304 0.50 62.59 3.46
CA GLN A 304 -0.22 63.58 4.25
C GLN A 304 -1.24 64.33 3.35
N ILE A 305 -2.49 64.32 3.73
CA ILE A 305 -3.48 65.22 3.22
C ILE A 305 -4.03 65.99 4.42
N GLY A 306 -3.95 67.35 4.27
CA GLY A 306 -4.17 68.34 5.26
C GLY A 306 -5.61 68.41 5.81
N ARG A 307 -5.67 68.95 7.00
CA ARG A 307 -6.88 69.44 7.68
C ARG A 307 -7.58 70.47 6.82
N ALA A 308 -8.83 70.26 6.52
CA ALA A 308 -9.76 71.30 6.17
C ALA A 308 -10.93 71.26 7.16
N SER A 309 -11.05 72.35 7.88
CA SER A 309 -12.13 72.74 8.75
C SER A 309 -13.45 72.84 7.95
N CYS A 310 -14.52 72.29 8.48
CA CYS A 310 -15.88 72.72 8.08
C CYS A 310 -16.69 73.05 9.31
N ARG A 311 -17.03 74.29 9.33
CA ARG A 311 -18.08 74.92 10.21
C ARG A 311 -19.46 74.55 9.67
N GLU A 312 -20.35 74.39 10.64
CA GLU A 312 -21.79 74.64 10.73
C GLU A 312 -22.53 75.14 9.49
N ARG A 313 -23.71 74.59 9.22
CA ARG A 313 -25.03 75.29 9.41
C ARG A 313 -26.21 74.38 9.09
N VAL A 314 -27.10 74.44 10.04
CA VAL A 314 -28.57 74.38 10.14
C VAL A 314 -29.17 73.01 10.09
#